data_45c76f73ee51eabf4e7f0f60fa4e038c
#
_entry.id   45c76f73ee51eabf4e7f0f60fa4e038c
#
_cell.length_a   1.000
_cell.length_b   1.000
_cell.length_c   1.000
_cell.angle_alpha   90.00
_cell.angle_beta   90.00
_cell.angle_gamma   90.00
#
_symmetry.space_group_name_H-M   'P 1'
#
loop_
_entity.id
_entity.type
_entity.pdbx_description
1 polymer ?
#
loop_
_entity_poly.entity_id
_entity_poly.type
_entity_poly.pdbx_seq_one_letter_code
_entity_poly.pdbx_strand_id
1 'polypeptide(L)'
;MPFLFYKGLTHFDAWASTFGETTTAIELAPEGTGYRARTRFAKFFNLPELMAMFKEAADIKTSDQLHLPVPDAKFETVVVKPSEIQQDMVQALSERAAEVHSGSVDPSVDNMLKITSDGRKIGLDQRLMNSALPDDPNSKLNACVNNVLRIWNDTKEQKLTQLIFCDMSTPKGDGSFNVYDDIRSKLLNAGVPEQEIEFIHNADTENKKAELFSKVRSGQVRVLLGSTAKMGAGTNVQTLLVAVHHLDVGWRPSDMTQRNGRIIRQGNQNKQVYVYNYVTESTFDAYLYQTLENKQKFISQIMTSKSPMRSCDDIDEQALSYAEIKALCAGDPRIREKMDLDVQVAKLKVLRGDFQNQKYRLEDKLLKTFPEEIQKQKTRIAALQQDSQIAAAHPQDKENFCGMTIKGMVYDDKKAAGERLLLARQEMPNADMMLLGTYRGFELNIRFDSFKNEHQAVLRAELSYPVSLGDDARGNITRLDNAIDNFADRIADAENALQNLEQQKQAAEVEVAKPFAQEEELAEKSARLAELNALLNIDRSSAQNSPEKT
;
A
#
# COMPACT_ATOMS: atom_id res chain seq x y z
N MET A 1 10.62 -0.92 -16.13
CA MET A 1 11.22 -1.98 -16.98
C MET A 1 12.46 -2.64 -16.33
N PRO A 2 13.46 -1.95 -15.69
CA PRO A 2 14.61 -2.65 -15.05
C PRO A 2 14.21 -3.69 -14.00
N PHE A 3 13.09 -3.47 -13.30
CA PHE A 3 12.56 -4.33 -12.26
C PHE A 3 12.15 -5.73 -12.75
N LEU A 4 11.61 -5.84 -13.97
CA LEU A 4 11.19 -7.12 -14.55
C LEU A 4 12.39 -8.03 -14.90
N PHE A 5 13.52 -7.45 -15.26
CA PHE A 5 14.73 -8.21 -15.58
C PHE A 5 15.34 -8.92 -14.38
N TYR A 6 15.21 -8.34 -13.19
CA TYR A 6 15.84 -8.87 -11.98
C TYR A 6 15.24 -10.22 -11.51
N LYS A 7 13.97 -10.48 -11.80
CA LYS A 7 13.26 -11.71 -11.38
C LYS A 7 12.97 -12.71 -12.53
N GLY A 8 13.61 -12.54 -13.67
CA GLY A 8 13.41 -13.44 -14.83
C GLY A 8 12.11 -13.20 -15.62
N LEU A 9 11.32 -12.17 -15.26
CA LEU A 9 10.15 -11.75 -16.00
C LEU A 9 10.54 -10.70 -17.05
N THR A 10 11.25 -11.15 -18.08
CA THR A 10 11.86 -10.27 -19.08
C THR A 10 10.86 -9.65 -20.07
N HIS A 11 9.68 -10.25 -20.19
CA HIS A 11 8.64 -9.81 -21.12
C HIS A 11 7.39 -9.39 -20.37
N PHE A 12 6.72 -8.33 -20.88
CA PHE A 12 5.47 -7.84 -20.33
C PHE A 12 4.39 -8.94 -20.27
N ASP A 13 4.31 -9.79 -21.29
CA ASP A 13 3.31 -10.87 -21.35
C ASP A 13 3.52 -11.92 -20.25
N ALA A 14 4.78 -12.23 -19.90
CA ALA A 14 5.08 -13.12 -18.79
C ALA A 14 4.68 -12.50 -17.44
N TRP A 15 4.92 -11.21 -17.25
CA TRP A 15 4.44 -10.47 -16.08
C TRP A 15 2.92 -10.43 -16.04
N ALA A 16 2.29 -10.11 -17.16
CA ALA A 16 0.84 -10.00 -17.28
C ALA A 16 0.14 -11.31 -16.98
N SER A 17 0.66 -12.44 -17.49
CA SER A 17 0.10 -13.77 -17.21
C SER A 17 0.30 -14.25 -15.77
N THR A 18 1.31 -13.72 -15.08
CA THR A 18 1.61 -14.06 -13.68
C THR A 18 0.78 -13.26 -12.69
N PHE A 19 0.52 -11.98 -13.01
CA PHE A 19 -0.08 -11.03 -12.06
C PHE A 19 -1.40 -10.43 -12.52
N GLY A 20 -1.86 -10.70 -13.74
CA GLY A 20 -3.08 -10.12 -14.28
C GLY A 20 -3.98 -11.10 -15.02
N GLU A 21 -5.27 -10.93 -14.86
CA GLU A 21 -6.29 -11.53 -15.73
C GLU A 21 -6.77 -10.44 -16.69
N THR A 22 -6.76 -10.79 -17.97
CA THR A 22 -7.28 -9.91 -19.01
C THR A 22 -8.68 -10.35 -19.42
N THR A 23 -9.59 -9.38 -19.53
CA THR A 23 -10.90 -9.59 -20.14
C THR A 23 -10.97 -8.81 -21.44
N THR A 24 -11.53 -9.46 -22.46
CA THR A 24 -11.85 -8.78 -23.72
C THR A 24 -13.32 -8.38 -23.66
N ALA A 25 -13.55 -7.07 -23.56
CA ALA A 25 -14.88 -6.48 -23.64
C ALA A 25 -15.07 -5.81 -25.00
N ILE A 26 -16.30 -5.87 -25.52
CA ILE A 26 -16.68 -5.09 -26.69
C ILE A 26 -17.01 -3.66 -26.18
N GLU A 27 -16.16 -2.73 -26.51
CA GLU A 27 -16.30 -1.32 -26.12
C GLU A 27 -16.62 -0.46 -27.36
N LEU A 28 -17.33 0.63 -27.11
CA LEU A 28 -17.49 1.65 -28.14
C LEU A 28 -16.14 2.26 -28.51
N ALA A 29 -15.87 2.42 -29.80
CA ALA A 29 -14.67 3.09 -30.24
C ALA A 29 -14.65 4.55 -29.73
N PRO A 30 -13.48 5.12 -29.36
CA PRO A 30 -13.39 6.49 -28.84
C PRO A 30 -13.97 7.55 -29.76
N GLU A 31 -14.03 7.23 -31.05
CA GLU A 31 -14.57 8.07 -32.09
C GLU A 31 -16.11 8.09 -32.11
N GLY A 32 -16.77 7.28 -31.23
CA GLY A 32 -18.23 7.18 -31.18
C GLY A 32 -18.87 6.36 -32.30
N THR A 33 -18.07 5.78 -33.19
CA THR A 33 -18.54 4.99 -34.34
C THR A 33 -18.07 3.56 -34.26
N GLY A 34 -19.02 2.62 -34.06
CA GLY A 34 -18.75 1.18 -34.05
C GLY A 34 -18.20 0.63 -32.75
N TYR A 35 -18.16 -0.71 -32.68
CA TYR A 35 -17.64 -1.44 -31.52
C TYR A 35 -16.27 -2.01 -31.83
N ARG A 36 -15.37 -1.96 -30.85
CA ARG A 36 -14.09 -2.64 -30.91
C ARG A 36 -13.93 -3.58 -29.73
N ALA A 37 -13.32 -4.73 -29.98
CA ALA A 37 -12.85 -5.59 -28.90
C ALA A 37 -11.62 -4.95 -28.27
N ARG A 38 -11.67 -4.67 -26.98
CA ARG A 38 -10.52 -4.19 -26.20
C ARG A 38 -10.23 -5.16 -25.08
N THR A 39 -8.99 -5.65 -25.08
CA THR A 39 -8.47 -6.47 -24.00
C THR A 39 -7.81 -5.55 -22.97
N ARG A 40 -8.24 -5.65 -21.71
CA ARG A 40 -7.64 -4.92 -20.60
C ARG A 40 -7.51 -5.82 -19.38
N PHE A 41 -6.68 -5.41 -18.45
CA PHE A 41 -6.60 -6.08 -17.15
C PHE A 41 -7.91 -5.85 -16.39
N ALA A 42 -8.51 -6.95 -15.92
CA ALA A 42 -9.72 -6.92 -15.12
C ALA A 42 -9.47 -7.26 -13.67
N LYS A 43 -8.43 -8.06 -13.41
CA LYS A 43 -8.05 -8.48 -12.05
C LYS A 43 -6.55 -8.59 -11.94
N PHE A 44 -6.05 -8.34 -10.73
CA PHE A 44 -4.66 -8.61 -10.38
C PHE A 44 -4.61 -9.77 -9.40
N PHE A 45 -3.64 -10.67 -9.59
CA PHE A 45 -3.37 -11.83 -8.76
C PHE A 45 -1.98 -11.77 -8.15
N ASN A 46 -1.72 -12.68 -7.21
CA ASN A 46 -0.41 -12.81 -6.58
C ASN A 46 0.13 -11.46 -6.06
N LEU A 47 -0.77 -10.64 -5.52
CA LEU A 47 -0.41 -9.31 -5.02
C LEU A 47 0.68 -9.32 -3.96
N PRO A 48 0.73 -10.27 -2.98
CA PRO A 48 1.83 -10.31 -2.02
C PRO A 48 3.19 -10.48 -2.68
N GLU A 49 3.27 -11.34 -3.70
CA GLU A 49 4.49 -11.58 -4.48
C GLU A 49 4.86 -10.36 -5.32
N LEU A 50 3.88 -9.73 -5.98
CA LEU A 50 4.07 -8.50 -6.74
C LEU A 50 4.57 -7.37 -5.82
N MET A 51 4.00 -7.23 -4.63
CA MET A 51 4.40 -6.22 -3.65
C MET A 51 5.79 -6.51 -3.05
N ALA A 52 6.12 -7.78 -2.82
CA ALA A 52 7.46 -8.16 -2.38
C ALA A 52 8.50 -7.76 -3.44
N MET A 53 8.25 -8.08 -4.71
CA MET A 53 9.08 -7.67 -5.83
C MET A 53 9.19 -6.15 -5.96
N PHE A 54 8.08 -5.43 -5.78
CA PHE A 54 8.07 -3.97 -5.85
C PHE A 54 8.91 -3.33 -4.73
N LYS A 55 8.82 -3.86 -3.50
CA LYS A 55 9.59 -3.38 -2.35
C LYS A 55 11.11 -3.62 -2.47
N GLU A 56 11.54 -4.62 -3.24
CA GLU A 56 12.96 -4.80 -3.52
C GLU A 56 13.54 -3.66 -4.37
N ALA A 57 12.71 -3.03 -5.21
CA ALA A 57 13.11 -1.96 -6.13
C ALA A 57 12.70 -0.56 -5.66
N ALA A 58 11.76 -0.44 -4.70
CA ALA A 58 11.19 0.83 -4.26
C ALA A 58 11.13 0.91 -2.73
N ASP A 59 11.63 2.02 -2.17
CA ASP A 59 11.42 2.37 -0.77
C ASP A 59 10.11 3.16 -0.65
N ILE A 60 9.13 2.59 0.06
CA ILE A 60 7.81 3.18 0.24
C ILE A 60 7.75 3.79 1.64
N LYS A 61 7.58 5.11 1.70
CA LYS A 61 7.34 5.86 2.93
C LYS A 61 6.00 6.57 2.84
N THR A 62 5.15 6.33 3.82
CA THR A 62 3.92 7.11 3.99
C THR A 62 4.22 8.44 4.67
N SER A 63 3.33 9.44 4.49
CA SER A 63 3.48 10.76 5.13
C SER A 63 3.63 10.66 6.65
N ASP A 64 2.94 9.71 7.29
CA ASP A 64 3.01 9.46 8.74
C ASP A 64 4.41 9.02 9.20
N GLN A 65 5.14 8.31 8.33
CA GLN A 65 6.50 7.83 8.60
C GLN A 65 7.57 8.91 8.38
N LEU A 66 7.25 9.92 7.57
CA LEU A 66 8.21 10.94 7.17
C LEU A 66 8.27 12.12 8.16
N HIS A 67 7.26 12.30 9.03
CA HIS A 67 7.16 13.40 9.99
C HIS A 67 7.52 14.76 9.39
N LEU A 68 7.02 15.03 8.18
CA LEU A 68 7.33 16.27 7.46
C LEU A 68 6.72 17.48 8.17
N PRO A 69 7.40 18.64 8.21
CA PRO A 69 6.84 19.87 8.76
C PRO A 69 5.82 20.47 7.78
N VAL A 70 4.62 19.91 7.79
CA VAL A 70 3.47 20.34 6.99
C VAL A 70 2.36 20.83 7.91
N PRO A 71 1.43 21.70 7.44
CA PRO A 71 0.33 22.17 8.26
C PRO A 71 -0.68 21.05 8.56
N ASP A 72 -1.39 21.18 9.68
CA ASP A 72 -2.55 20.36 9.99
C ASP A 72 -3.68 20.66 9.01
N ALA A 73 -4.19 19.65 8.32
CA ALA A 73 -5.26 19.80 7.33
C ALA A 73 -6.61 19.37 7.90
N LYS A 74 -7.58 20.28 7.91
CA LYS A 74 -8.99 19.97 8.17
C LYS A 74 -9.71 19.74 6.85
N PHE A 75 -10.31 18.56 6.74
CA PHE A 75 -11.13 18.18 5.59
C PHE A 75 -12.60 18.42 5.94
N GLU A 76 -13.27 19.23 5.13
CA GLU A 76 -14.69 19.57 5.29
C GLU A 76 -15.44 19.18 4.02
N THR A 77 -16.50 18.38 4.16
CA THR A 77 -17.41 18.06 3.06
C THR A 77 -18.65 18.92 3.17
N VAL A 78 -18.85 19.79 2.19
CA VAL A 78 -20.01 20.68 2.07
C VAL A 78 -21.02 19.98 1.18
N VAL A 79 -22.07 19.44 1.78
CA VAL A 79 -23.16 18.76 1.08
C VAL A 79 -24.29 19.73 0.84
N VAL A 80 -24.70 19.87 -0.43
CA VAL A 80 -25.85 20.69 -0.84
C VAL A 80 -26.93 19.81 -1.45
N LYS A 81 -28.19 20.22 -1.34
CA LYS A 81 -29.32 19.54 -1.98
C LYS A 81 -29.40 19.97 -3.45
N PRO A 82 -29.75 19.05 -4.38
CA PRO A 82 -30.00 19.42 -5.75
C PRO A 82 -31.25 20.30 -5.88
N SER A 83 -31.25 21.23 -6.84
CA SER A 83 -32.46 21.95 -7.23
C SER A 83 -33.49 20.98 -7.83
N GLU A 84 -34.78 21.38 -7.89
CA GLU A 84 -35.82 20.61 -8.58
C GLU A 84 -35.42 20.33 -10.06
N ILE A 85 -34.84 21.32 -10.73
CA ILE A 85 -34.37 21.19 -12.12
C ILE A 85 -33.25 20.16 -12.23
N GLN A 86 -32.31 20.16 -11.29
CA GLN A 86 -31.24 19.14 -11.27
C GLN A 86 -31.81 17.74 -11.03
N GLN A 87 -32.81 17.59 -10.16
CA GLN A 87 -33.46 16.30 -9.91
C GLN A 87 -34.15 15.77 -11.16
N ASP A 88 -34.91 16.63 -11.89
CA ASP A 88 -35.56 16.27 -13.15
C ASP A 88 -34.53 15.88 -14.23
N MET A 89 -33.42 16.61 -14.31
CA MET A 89 -32.33 16.28 -15.23
C MET A 89 -31.66 14.94 -14.91
N VAL A 90 -31.42 14.66 -13.64
CA VAL A 90 -30.88 13.37 -13.20
C VAL A 90 -31.86 12.25 -13.54
N GLN A 91 -33.16 12.46 -13.36
CA GLN A 91 -34.17 11.45 -13.74
C GLN A 91 -34.17 11.22 -15.27
N ALA A 92 -34.08 12.26 -16.09
CA ALA A 92 -33.98 12.13 -17.53
C ALA A 92 -32.72 11.35 -17.99
N LEU A 93 -31.63 11.37 -17.25
CA LEU A 93 -30.48 10.52 -17.53
C LEU A 93 -30.79 9.03 -17.42
N SER A 94 -31.72 8.63 -16.53
CA SER A 94 -32.15 7.24 -16.41
C SER A 94 -32.91 6.77 -17.67
N GLU A 95 -33.74 7.63 -18.24
CA GLU A 95 -34.47 7.33 -19.47
C GLU A 95 -33.52 7.19 -20.64
N ARG A 96 -32.58 8.13 -20.81
CA ARG A 96 -31.51 8.05 -21.82
C ARG A 96 -30.67 6.78 -21.66
N ALA A 97 -30.32 6.42 -20.43
CA ALA A 97 -29.56 5.21 -20.16
C ALA A 97 -30.34 3.93 -20.53
N ALA A 98 -31.68 3.92 -20.35
CA ALA A 98 -32.53 2.83 -20.78
C ALA A 98 -32.57 2.70 -22.30
N GLU A 99 -32.69 3.81 -23.03
CA GLU A 99 -32.68 3.86 -24.52
C GLU A 99 -31.33 3.34 -25.07
N VAL A 100 -30.21 3.79 -24.51
CA VAL A 100 -28.87 3.31 -24.89
C VAL A 100 -28.73 1.81 -24.60
N HIS A 101 -29.23 1.35 -23.44
CA HIS A 101 -29.15 -0.06 -23.05
C HIS A 101 -30.01 -0.97 -23.93
N SER A 102 -31.19 -0.51 -24.36
CA SER A 102 -32.05 -1.24 -25.29
C SER A 102 -31.54 -1.28 -26.74
N GLY A 103 -30.50 -0.49 -27.05
CA GLY A 103 -29.96 -0.39 -28.40
C GLY A 103 -30.84 0.43 -29.36
N SER A 104 -31.80 1.19 -28.82
CA SER A 104 -32.73 2.03 -29.64
C SER A 104 -32.09 3.33 -30.09
N VAL A 105 -30.93 3.70 -29.59
CA VAL A 105 -30.20 4.93 -29.97
C VAL A 105 -28.83 4.57 -30.54
N ASP A 106 -28.45 5.24 -31.64
CA ASP A 106 -27.12 5.07 -32.22
C ASP A 106 -26.04 5.54 -31.22
N PRO A 107 -25.01 4.70 -30.94
CA PRO A 107 -23.94 5.04 -30.00
C PRO A 107 -23.16 6.32 -30.29
N SER A 108 -23.19 6.80 -31.56
CA SER A 108 -22.61 8.09 -31.95
C SER A 108 -23.46 9.30 -31.49
N VAL A 109 -24.76 9.08 -31.30
CA VAL A 109 -25.71 10.11 -30.84
C VAL A 109 -25.71 10.19 -29.32
N ASP A 110 -25.86 9.05 -28.65
CA ASP A 110 -25.81 8.93 -27.18
C ASP A 110 -25.19 7.61 -26.72
N ASN A 111 -24.50 7.64 -25.58
CA ASN A 111 -23.81 6.49 -25.01
C ASN A 111 -23.57 6.70 -23.51
N MET A 112 -23.22 5.61 -22.80
CA MET A 112 -23.03 5.63 -21.35
C MET A 112 -21.94 6.61 -20.90
N LEU A 113 -20.89 6.84 -21.71
CA LEU A 113 -19.84 7.80 -21.41
C LEU A 113 -20.36 9.24 -21.46
N LYS A 114 -21.17 9.55 -22.48
CA LYS A 114 -21.80 10.86 -22.64
C LYS A 114 -22.79 11.14 -21.51
N ILE A 115 -23.63 10.15 -21.17
CA ILE A 115 -24.57 10.22 -20.04
C ILE A 115 -23.82 10.44 -18.72
N THR A 116 -22.73 9.73 -18.49
CA THR A 116 -21.88 9.90 -17.31
C THR A 116 -21.26 11.31 -17.27
N SER A 117 -20.79 11.83 -18.41
CA SER A 117 -20.25 13.19 -18.52
C SER A 117 -21.32 14.25 -18.22
N ASP A 118 -22.52 14.07 -18.77
CA ASP A 118 -23.64 14.98 -18.53
C ASP A 118 -24.10 14.93 -17.07
N GLY A 119 -24.16 13.76 -16.46
CA GLY A 119 -24.45 13.60 -15.04
C GLY A 119 -23.47 14.34 -14.12
N ARG A 120 -22.19 14.34 -14.49
CA ARG A 120 -21.15 15.13 -13.78
C ARG A 120 -21.34 16.63 -13.95
N LYS A 121 -21.74 17.10 -15.15
CA LYS A 121 -22.06 18.51 -15.38
C LYS A 121 -23.29 18.94 -14.56
N ILE A 122 -24.35 18.11 -14.55
CA ILE A 122 -25.56 18.36 -13.76
C ILE A 122 -25.20 18.45 -12.27
N GLY A 123 -24.39 17.52 -11.75
CA GLY A 123 -23.91 17.56 -10.36
C GLY A 123 -23.07 18.81 -10.05
N LEU A 124 -22.37 19.38 -11.03
CA LEU A 124 -21.60 20.60 -10.86
C LEU A 124 -22.51 21.84 -10.90
N ASP A 125 -23.22 22.04 -12.00
CA ASP A 125 -24.18 23.16 -12.19
C ASP A 125 -25.12 22.88 -13.36
N GLN A 126 -26.43 23.07 -13.15
CA GLN A 126 -27.46 22.85 -14.18
C GLN A 126 -27.25 23.70 -15.44
N ARG A 127 -26.66 24.89 -15.31
CA ARG A 127 -26.38 25.81 -16.41
C ARG A 127 -25.32 25.30 -17.38
N LEU A 128 -24.56 24.28 -17.01
CA LEU A 128 -23.64 23.58 -17.93
C LEU A 128 -24.35 22.72 -18.97
N MET A 129 -25.63 22.36 -18.70
CA MET A 129 -26.48 21.66 -19.65
C MET A 129 -27.28 22.62 -20.48
N ASN A 130 -27.78 23.70 -19.89
CA ASN A 130 -28.50 24.75 -20.55
C ASN A 130 -28.24 26.09 -19.84
N SER A 131 -27.50 26.97 -20.49
CA SER A 131 -27.10 28.29 -19.96
C SER A 131 -28.25 29.26 -19.70
N ALA A 132 -29.45 28.99 -20.24
CA ALA A 132 -30.65 29.78 -19.98
C ALA A 132 -31.32 29.46 -18.64
N LEU A 133 -30.88 28.39 -17.92
CA LEU A 133 -31.42 28.04 -16.62
C LEU A 133 -30.98 29.04 -15.55
N PRO A 134 -31.81 29.24 -14.49
CA PRO A 134 -31.48 30.15 -13.42
C PRO A 134 -30.29 29.62 -12.58
N ASP A 135 -29.59 30.54 -11.92
CA ASP A 135 -28.65 30.21 -10.86
C ASP A 135 -29.43 29.70 -9.63
N ASP A 136 -29.01 28.58 -9.07
CA ASP A 136 -29.58 28.07 -7.80
C ASP A 136 -28.80 28.67 -6.63
N PRO A 137 -29.43 29.49 -5.77
CA PRO A 137 -28.77 30.12 -4.62
C PRO A 137 -28.16 29.10 -3.65
N ASN A 138 -28.69 27.87 -3.60
CA ASN A 138 -28.23 26.81 -2.73
C ASN A 138 -27.24 25.85 -3.41
N SER A 139 -26.80 26.16 -4.61
CA SER A 139 -25.86 25.33 -5.36
C SER A 139 -24.49 25.22 -4.66
N LYS A 140 -23.76 24.17 -4.96
CA LYS A 140 -22.38 24.01 -4.46
C LYS A 140 -21.43 25.12 -4.94
N LEU A 141 -21.70 25.76 -6.09
CA LEU A 141 -20.97 26.93 -6.53
C LEU A 141 -21.16 28.10 -5.58
N ASN A 142 -22.42 28.40 -5.21
CA ASN A 142 -22.73 29.47 -4.27
C ASN A 142 -22.19 29.15 -2.87
N ALA A 143 -22.25 27.90 -2.42
CA ALA A 143 -21.64 27.47 -1.17
C ALA A 143 -20.10 27.66 -1.19
N CYS A 144 -19.45 27.39 -2.33
CA CYS A 144 -18.02 27.64 -2.51
C CYS A 144 -17.72 29.16 -2.45
N VAL A 145 -18.45 29.97 -3.19
CA VAL A 145 -18.29 31.44 -3.18
C VAL A 145 -18.42 31.98 -1.76
N ASN A 146 -19.44 31.54 -1.02
CA ASN A 146 -19.65 31.95 0.38
C ASN A 146 -18.46 31.59 1.29
N ASN A 147 -17.92 30.38 1.16
CA ASN A 147 -16.74 29.96 1.92
C ASN A 147 -15.50 30.77 1.53
N VAL A 148 -15.29 30.99 0.22
CA VAL A 148 -14.17 31.81 -0.27
C VAL A 148 -14.27 33.23 0.28
N LEU A 149 -15.45 33.87 0.24
CA LEU A 149 -15.69 35.22 0.78
C LEU A 149 -15.47 35.28 2.28
N ARG A 150 -15.96 34.30 3.04
CA ARG A 150 -15.73 34.24 4.48
C ARG A 150 -14.24 34.20 4.80
N ILE A 151 -13.49 33.28 4.18
CA ILE A 151 -12.05 33.13 4.39
C ILE A 151 -11.30 34.39 3.91
N TRP A 152 -11.70 34.95 2.78
CA TRP A 152 -11.11 36.19 2.26
C TRP A 152 -11.28 37.35 3.23
N ASN A 153 -12.44 37.52 3.83
CA ASN A 153 -12.71 38.54 4.85
C ASN A 153 -11.92 38.27 6.15
N ASP A 154 -12.00 37.03 6.68
CA ASP A 154 -11.38 36.65 7.95
C ASP A 154 -9.84 36.77 7.91
N THR A 155 -9.25 36.68 6.73
CA THR A 155 -7.78 36.69 6.53
C THR A 155 -7.29 37.91 5.75
N LYS A 156 -8.04 39.02 5.79
CA LYS A 156 -7.77 40.21 5.01
C LYS A 156 -6.41 40.84 5.34
N GLU A 157 -6.06 40.90 6.61
CA GLU A 157 -4.80 41.50 7.08
C GLU A 157 -3.58 40.63 6.70
N GLN A 158 -3.71 39.31 6.82
CA GLN A 158 -2.65 38.36 6.50
C GLN A 158 -2.53 38.08 5.00
N LYS A 159 -3.50 38.53 4.21
CA LYS A 159 -3.58 38.29 2.75
C LYS A 159 -3.45 36.82 2.37
N LEU A 160 -4.05 35.93 3.17
CA LEU A 160 -3.99 34.50 2.92
C LEU A 160 -4.70 34.17 1.60
N THR A 161 -4.23 33.10 0.96
CA THR A 161 -4.63 32.73 -0.41
C THR A 161 -5.42 31.44 -0.44
N GLN A 162 -6.21 31.26 -1.49
CA GLN A 162 -7.09 30.13 -1.68
C GLN A 162 -7.00 29.59 -3.12
N LEU A 163 -7.07 28.27 -3.30
CA LEU A 163 -7.15 27.63 -4.61
C LEU A 163 -8.53 27.02 -4.82
N ILE A 164 -9.09 27.20 -6.02
CA ILE A 164 -10.34 26.55 -6.43
C ILE A 164 -10.04 25.64 -7.63
N PHE A 165 -10.31 24.36 -7.47
CA PHE A 165 -10.16 23.35 -8.52
C PHE A 165 -11.50 23.02 -9.17
N CYS A 166 -11.55 23.16 -10.52
CA CYS A 166 -12.66 22.72 -11.35
C CYS A 166 -12.13 22.26 -12.72
N ASP A 167 -12.36 20.99 -13.06
CA ASP A 167 -11.92 20.39 -14.32
C ASP A 167 -13.01 20.34 -15.38
N MET A 168 -14.29 20.23 -14.96
CA MET A 168 -15.41 20.02 -15.87
C MET A 168 -15.83 21.27 -16.67
N SER A 169 -15.47 22.45 -16.20
CA SER A 169 -15.93 23.72 -16.79
C SER A 169 -14.81 24.74 -16.87
N THR A 170 -13.79 24.46 -17.70
CA THR A 170 -12.68 25.40 -17.93
C THR A 170 -13.08 26.49 -18.91
N PRO A 171 -12.55 27.74 -18.83
CA PRO A 171 -12.85 28.81 -19.74
C PRO A 171 -12.48 28.45 -21.19
N LYS A 172 -13.41 28.66 -22.14
CA LYS A 172 -13.17 28.38 -23.55
C LYS A 172 -12.95 29.66 -24.38
N GLY A 173 -13.31 30.81 -23.83
CA GLY A 173 -13.21 32.10 -24.53
C GLY A 173 -14.27 32.31 -25.63
N ASP A 174 -15.29 31.45 -25.71
CA ASP A 174 -16.36 31.49 -26.72
C ASP A 174 -17.65 32.19 -26.22
N GLY A 175 -17.61 32.76 -25.01
CA GLY A 175 -18.75 33.41 -24.37
C GLY A 175 -19.79 32.42 -23.79
N SER A 176 -19.56 31.12 -23.86
CA SER A 176 -20.43 30.14 -23.22
C SER A 176 -20.30 30.19 -21.71
N PHE A 177 -21.40 29.84 -21.01
CA PHE A 177 -21.37 29.74 -19.55
C PHE A 177 -20.27 28.80 -19.08
N ASN A 178 -19.46 29.25 -18.13
CA ASN A 178 -18.50 28.45 -17.44
C ASN A 178 -18.40 28.85 -15.95
N VAL A 179 -18.00 27.89 -15.11
CA VAL A 179 -17.93 28.05 -13.65
C VAL A 179 -16.90 29.09 -13.22
N TYR A 180 -15.82 29.26 -13.98
CA TYR A 180 -14.75 30.21 -13.63
C TYR A 180 -15.25 31.66 -13.71
N ASP A 181 -15.91 32.01 -14.81
CA ASP A 181 -16.45 33.37 -15.01
C ASP A 181 -17.61 33.65 -14.05
N ASP A 182 -18.44 32.64 -13.73
CA ASP A 182 -19.53 32.77 -12.75
C ASP A 182 -19.00 33.06 -11.35
N ILE A 183 -18.03 32.30 -10.89
CA ILE A 183 -17.38 32.50 -9.57
C ILE A 183 -16.70 33.88 -9.53
N ARG A 184 -15.94 34.25 -10.58
CA ARG A 184 -15.28 35.55 -10.65
C ARG A 184 -16.31 36.68 -10.55
N SER A 185 -17.38 36.60 -11.31
CA SER A 185 -18.44 37.61 -11.30
C SER A 185 -19.10 37.75 -9.93
N LYS A 186 -19.37 36.63 -9.26
CA LYS A 186 -19.94 36.61 -7.90
C LYS A 186 -18.98 37.21 -6.86
N LEU A 187 -17.69 36.90 -6.95
CA LEU A 187 -16.68 37.46 -6.07
C LEU A 187 -16.49 38.97 -6.28
N LEU A 188 -16.47 39.42 -7.54
CA LEU A 188 -16.40 40.86 -7.89
C LEU A 188 -17.61 41.61 -7.34
N ASN A 189 -18.83 41.09 -7.55
CA ASN A 189 -20.06 41.67 -7.05
C ASN A 189 -20.11 41.72 -5.52
N ALA A 190 -19.42 40.82 -4.84
CA ALA A 190 -19.26 40.83 -3.37
C ALA A 190 -18.12 41.75 -2.87
N GLY A 191 -17.43 42.46 -3.77
CA GLY A 191 -16.42 43.46 -3.44
C GLY A 191 -14.99 42.96 -3.37
N VAL A 192 -14.69 41.75 -3.84
CA VAL A 192 -13.31 41.27 -3.98
C VAL A 192 -12.67 42.03 -5.16
N PRO A 193 -11.49 42.66 -4.96
CA PRO A 193 -10.81 43.38 -6.03
C PRO A 193 -10.43 42.47 -7.21
N GLU A 194 -10.60 42.95 -8.44
CA GLU A 194 -10.34 42.16 -9.64
C GLU A 194 -8.90 41.59 -9.68
N GLN A 195 -7.92 42.38 -9.28
CA GLN A 195 -6.51 41.99 -9.24
C GLN A 195 -6.20 40.87 -8.23
N GLU A 196 -7.12 40.57 -7.31
CA GLU A 196 -6.96 39.48 -6.31
C GLU A 196 -7.51 38.14 -6.84
N ILE A 197 -8.16 38.10 -8.01
CA ILE A 197 -8.77 36.91 -8.62
C ILE A 197 -8.08 36.60 -9.93
N GLU A 198 -7.51 35.42 -10.08
CA GLU A 198 -6.86 35.02 -11.34
C GLU A 198 -7.20 33.58 -11.74
N PHE A 199 -7.09 33.32 -13.04
CA PHE A 199 -7.21 31.98 -13.61
C PHE A 199 -5.85 31.50 -14.10
N ILE A 200 -5.46 30.27 -13.72
CA ILE A 200 -4.22 29.66 -14.22
C ILE A 200 -4.19 29.59 -15.76
N HIS A 201 -5.37 29.54 -16.39
CA HIS A 201 -5.52 29.46 -17.84
C HIS A 201 -5.02 30.71 -18.57
N ASN A 202 -4.93 31.85 -17.89
CA ASN A 202 -4.38 33.11 -18.42
C ASN A 202 -2.85 33.08 -18.48
N ALA A 203 -2.20 32.15 -17.77
CA ALA A 203 -0.74 31.98 -17.73
C ALA A 203 -0.34 30.82 -18.66
N ASP A 204 -0.26 31.08 -19.96
CA ASP A 204 0.02 30.10 -21.02
C ASP A 204 1.51 29.75 -21.19
N THR A 205 2.41 30.59 -20.67
CA THR A 205 3.86 30.37 -20.70
C THR A 205 4.43 30.12 -19.30
N GLU A 206 5.59 29.48 -19.22
CA GLU A 206 6.25 29.21 -17.93
C GLU A 206 6.62 30.52 -17.20
N ASN A 207 7.00 31.58 -17.93
CA ASN A 207 7.29 32.89 -17.35
C ASN A 207 6.05 33.54 -16.73
N LYS A 208 4.90 33.51 -17.44
CA LYS A 208 3.63 34.01 -16.90
C LYS A 208 3.16 33.18 -15.69
N LYS A 209 3.37 31.86 -15.70
CA LYS A 209 3.08 31.02 -14.54
C LYS A 209 3.95 31.38 -13.34
N ALA A 210 5.25 31.55 -13.56
CA ALA A 210 6.19 31.95 -12.51
C ALA A 210 5.81 33.30 -11.88
N GLU A 211 5.42 34.28 -12.70
CA GLU A 211 4.92 35.59 -12.26
C GLU A 211 3.61 35.43 -11.45
N LEU A 212 2.63 34.70 -11.99
CA LEU A 212 1.36 34.45 -11.31
C LEU A 212 1.58 33.76 -9.93
N PHE A 213 2.42 32.74 -9.88
CA PHE A 213 2.74 32.06 -8.62
C PHE A 213 3.46 32.97 -7.63
N SER A 214 4.26 33.91 -8.10
CA SER A 214 4.86 34.95 -7.25
C SER A 214 3.80 35.88 -6.65
N LYS A 215 2.82 36.30 -7.46
CA LYS A 215 1.68 37.11 -6.99
C LYS A 215 0.82 36.38 -5.95
N VAL A 216 0.62 35.07 -6.14
CA VAL A 216 -0.11 34.25 -5.16
C VAL A 216 0.70 34.13 -3.86
N ARG A 217 2.01 33.83 -3.93
CA ARG A 217 2.86 33.72 -2.72
C ARG A 217 2.96 35.00 -1.92
N SER A 218 2.86 36.16 -2.58
CA SER A 218 2.89 37.48 -1.93
C SER A 218 1.51 37.97 -1.45
N GLY A 219 0.43 37.21 -1.73
CA GLY A 219 -0.94 37.61 -1.39
C GLY A 219 -1.51 38.75 -2.25
N GLN A 220 -0.89 39.05 -3.40
CA GLN A 220 -1.47 39.96 -4.40
C GLN A 220 -2.66 39.32 -5.12
N VAL A 221 -2.53 38.04 -5.47
CA VAL A 221 -3.63 37.20 -5.95
C VAL A 221 -4.05 36.32 -4.80
N ARG A 222 -5.26 36.51 -4.30
CA ARG A 222 -5.76 35.79 -3.13
C ARG A 222 -6.66 34.60 -3.48
N VAL A 223 -7.26 34.61 -4.68
CA VAL A 223 -8.10 33.53 -5.19
C VAL A 223 -7.59 33.11 -6.57
N LEU A 224 -7.07 31.89 -6.66
CA LEU A 224 -6.60 31.32 -7.91
C LEU A 224 -7.48 30.12 -8.31
N LEU A 225 -8.11 30.21 -9.50
CA LEU A 225 -8.91 29.13 -10.07
C LEU A 225 -8.10 28.35 -11.11
N GLY A 226 -8.26 27.03 -11.13
CA GLY A 226 -7.60 26.23 -12.13
C GLY A 226 -8.04 24.77 -12.17
N SER A 227 -7.59 24.08 -13.22
CA SER A 227 -7.80 22.65 -13.40
C SER A 227 -6.65 21.82 -12.81
N THR A 228 -6.91 20.55 -12.54
CA THR A 228 -5.88 19.59 -12.10
C THR A 228 -4.72 19.54 -13.09
N ALA A 229 -5.01 19.52 -14.38
CA ALA A 229 -3.99 19.48 -15.43
C ALA A 229 -3.03 20.69 -15.38
N LYS A 230 -3.54 21.89 -15.04
CA LYS A 230 -2.76 23.12 -15.00
C LYS A 230 -2.15 23.43 -13.62
N MET A 231 -2.81 23.05 -12.54
CA MET A 231 -2.38 23.32 -11.15
C MET A 231 -2.00 22.08 -10.34
N GLY A 232 -2.34 20.89 -10.79
CA GLY A 232 -2.08 19.65 -10.05
C GLY A 232 -0.61 19.27 -9.97
N ALA A 233 0.24 19.71 -10.89
CA ALA A 233 1.68 19.48 -10.89
C ALA A 233 2.45 20.79 -11.06
N GLY A 234 3.66 20.88 -10.48
CA GLY A 234 4.58 22.02 -10.67
C GLY A 234 4.19 23.33 -9.98
N THR A 235 3.02 23.42 -9.35
CA THR A 235 2.52 24.67 -8.73
C THR A 235 3.08 24.85 -7.32
N ASN A 236 3.91 25.89 -7.14
CA ASN A 236 4.53 26.24 -5.85
C ASN A 236 3.92 27.54 -5.30
N VAL A 237 2.75 27.46 -4.67
CA VAL A 237 1.99 28.60 -4.14
C VAL A 237 1.64 28.48 -2.65
N GLN A 238 2.22 27.50 -1.96
CA GLN A 238 1.81 27.09 -0.62
C GLN A 238 2.03 28.12 0.48
N THR A 239 2.91 29.11 0.30
CA THR A 239 3.40 29.99 1.38
C THR A 239 2.29 30.60 2.24
N LEU A 240 1.29 31.23 1.61
CA LEU A 240 0.13 31.84 2.27
C LEU A 240 -1.17 31.06 2.06
N LEU A 241 -1.10 29.84 1.50
CA LEU A 241 -2.26 29.09 1.10
C LEU A 241 -2.98 28.50 2.34
N VAL A 242 -4.21 28.96 2.60
CA VAL A 242 -5.00 28.57 3.77
C VAL A 242 -6.16 27.64 3.43
N ALA A 243 -6.66 27.67 2.19
CA ALA A 243 -7.77 26.82 1.79
C ALA A 243 -7.64 26.32 0.33
N VAL A 244 -8.13 25.10 0.12
CA VAL A 244 -8.33 24.50 -1.21
C VAL A 244 -9.78 24.08 -1.32
N HIS A 245 -10.41 24.38 -2.45
CA HIS A 245 -11.81 24.09 -2.75
C HIS A 245 -11.91 23.15 -3.95
N HIS A 246 -12.51 21.97 -3.79
CA HIS A 246 -12.74 20.99 -4.84
C HIS A 246 -14.20 21.04 -5.28
N LEU A 247 -14.49 21.70 -6.40
CA LEU A 247 -15.85 21.79 -6.97
C LEU A 247 -16.24 20.52 -7.72
N ASP A 248 -15.26 19.84 -8.26
CA ASP A 248 -15.41 18.56 -8.94
C ASP A 248 -14.23 17.63 -8.61
N VAL A 249 -14.42 16.37 -8.92
CA VAL A 249 -13.37 15.35 -8.74
C VAL A 249 -13.17 14.56 -10.03
N GLY A 250 -11.92 14.13 -10.26
CA GLY A 250 -11.57 13.23 -11.34
C GLY A 250 -11.88 11.76 -10.99
N TRP A 251 -11.46 10.86 -11.85
CA TRP A 251 -11.60 9.41 -11.66
C TRP A 251 -10.45 8.78 -10.88
N ARG A 252 -9.36 9.53 -10.67
CA ARG A 252 -8.11 9.03 -10.09
C ARG A 252 -7.88 9.61 -8.70
N PRO A 253 -7.65 8.76 -7.68
CA PRO A 253 -7.26 9.23 -6.36
C PRO A 253 -5.97 10.07 -6.37
N SER A 254 -5.04 9.79 -7.31
CA SER A 254 -3.81 10.55 -7.49
C SER A 254 -4.05 12.05 -7.77
N ASP A 255 -5.13 12.37 -8.49
CA ASP A 255 -5.47 13.76 -8.80
C ASP A 255 -5.82 14.53 -7.53
N MET A 256 -6.61 13.90 -6.63
CA MET A 256 -6.93 14.48 -5.32
C MET A 256 -5.70 14.60 -4.43
N THR A 257 -4.83 13.58 -4.43
CA THR A 257 -3.56 13.64 -3.71
C THR A 257 -2.67 14.77 -4.23
N GLN A 258 -2.62 14.98 -5.54
CA GLN A 258 -1.86 16.09 -6.15
C GLN A 258 -2.45 17.45 -5.79
N ARG A 259 -3.79 17.63 -5.87
CA ARG A 259 -4.46 18.86 -5.48
C ARG A 259 -4.21 19.18 -3.99
N ASN A 260 -4.39 18.21 -3.10
CA ASN A 260 -4.16 18.37 -1.66
C ASN A 260 -2.68 18.63 -1.33
N GLY A 261 -1.77 18.03 -2.10
CA GLY A 261 -0.33 18.28 -1.99
C GLY A 261 0.10 19.70 -2.36
N ARG A 262 -0.80 20.56 -2.85
CA ARG A 262 -0.50 22.01 -3.05
C ARG A 262 -0.56 22.76 -1.73
N ILE A 263 -1.41 22.36 -0.80
CA ILE A 263 -1.63 23.03 0.48
C ILE A 263 -0.95 22.28 1.63
N ILE A 264 -1.01 20.95 1.67
CA ILE A 264 -0.34 20.11 2.70
C ILE A 264 1.11 19.92 2.27
N ARG A 265 1.90 20.96 2.43
CA ARG A 265 3.28 20.99 1.90
C ARG A 265 4.21 21.79 2.79
N GLN A 266 5.48 21.39 2.81
CA GLN A 266 6.55 22.15 3.46
C GLN A 266 6.63 23.57 2.92
N GLY A 267 6.89 24.55 3.80
CA GLY A 267 6.98 25.95 3.44
C GLY A 267 5.63 26.68 3.45
N ASN A 268 4.53 26.02 3.80
CA ASN A 268 3.29 26.71 4.15
C ASN A 268 3.46 27.33 5.54
N GLN A 269 3.15 28.62 5.67
CA GLN A 269 3.30 29.37 6.91
C GLN A 269 2.12 29.18 7.88
N ASN A 270 1.00 28.65 7.39
CA ASN A 270 -0.16 28.39 8.22
C ASN A 270 0.03 27.10 9.04
N LYS A 271 -0.29 27.14 10.32
CA LYS A 271 -0.29 25.94 11.18
C LYS A 271 -1.44 25.00 10.84
N GLN A 272 -2.57 25.57 10.44
CA GLN A 272 -3.79 24.84 10.07
C GLN A 272 -4.30 25.33 8.72
N VAL A 273 -4.76 24.37 7.89
CA VAL A 273 -5.31 24.64 6.54
C VAL A 273 -6.61 23.88 6.35
N TYR A 274 -7.40 24.29 5.38
CA TYR A 274 -8.72 23.74 5.10
C TYR A 274 -8.79 23.16 3.69
N VAL A 275 -9.38 21.97 3.58
CA VAL A 275 -9.68 21.31 2.31
C VAL A 275 -11.19 21.10 2.23
N TYR A 276 -11.86 21.86 1.35
CA TYR A 276 -13.30 21.79 1.17
C TYR A 276 -13.64 20.92 -0.05
N ASN A 277 -14.47 19.90 0.18
CA ASN A 277 -15.05 19.07 -0.86
C ASN A 277 -16.53 19.44 -1.02
N TYR A 278 -16.95 19.88 -2.20
CA TYR A 278 -18.34 20.27 -2.47
C TYR A 278 -19.07 19.15 -3.20
N VAL A 279 -20.19 18.71 -2.65
CA VAL A 279 -20.96 17.56 -3.14
C VAL A 279 -22.42 17.94 -3.28
N THR A 280 -23.02 17.73 -4.46
CA THR A 280 -24.48 17.79 -4.63
C THR A 280 -25.06 16.41 -4.33
N GLU A 281 -25.90 16.33 -3.28
CA GLU A 281 -26.54 15.10 -2.82
C GLU A 281 -27.38 14.46 -3.93
N SER A 282 -27.49 13.13 -3.94
CA SER A 282 -28.29 12.37 -4.91
C SER A 282 -27.98 12.66 -6.39
N THR A 283 -26.74 13.02 -6.68
CA THR A 283 -26.22 13.19 -8.04
C THR A 283 -24.96 12.35 -8.27
N PHE A 284 -24.41 12.41 -9.46
CA PHE A 284 -23.16 11.74 -9.83
C PHE A 284 -21.96 12.18 -8.98
N ASP A 285 -22.00 13.35 -8.34
CA ASP A 285 -20.95 13.79 -7.42
C ASP A 285 -20.78 12.84 -6.25
N ALA A 286 -21.86 12.51 -5.55
CA ALA A 286 -21.81 11.62 -4.38
C ALA A 286 -21.23 10.26 -4.72
N TYR A 287 -21.61 9.73 -5.89
CA TYR A 287 -21.07 8.48 -6.41
C TYR A 287 -19.56 8.56 -6.71
N LEU A 288 -19.12 9.64 -7.37
CA LEU A 288 -17.71 9.82 -7.72
C LEU A 288 -16.82 9.93 -6.47
N TYR A 289 -17.24 10.71 -5.47
CA TYR A 289 -16.49 10.83 -4.23
C TYR A 289 -16.38 9.48 -3.51
N GLN A 290 -17.45 8.71 -3.46
CA GLN A 290 -17.43 7.38 -2.85
C GLN A 290 -16.53 6.40 -3.62
N THR A 291 -16.58 6.42 -4.95
CA THR A 291 -15.70 5.62 -5.82
C THR A 291 -14.23 5.97 -5.58
N LEU A 292 -13.91 7.26 -5.48
CA LEU A 292 -12.54 7.69 -5.18
C LEU A 292 -12.09 7.25 -3.79
N GLU A 293 -12.96 7.36 -2.78
CA GLU A 293 -12.66 6.91 -1.43
C GLU A 293 -12.34 5.40 -1.39
N ASN A 294 -13.14 4.60 -2.09
CA ASN A 294 -12.92 3.16 -2.20
C ASN A 294 -11.59 2.83 -2.91
N LYS A 295 -11.31 3.49 -4.03
CA LYS A 295 -10.03 3.38 -4.74
C LYS A 295 -8.85 3.78 -3.85
N GLN A 296 -8.97 4.88 -3.09
CA GLN A 296 -7.92 5.35 -2.20
C GLN A 296 -7.68 4.38 -1.03
N LYS A 297 -8.75 3.85 -0.42
CA LYS A 297 -8.64 2.82 0.64
C LYS A 297 -7.90 1.59 0.13
N PHE A 298 -8.26 1.13 -1.07
CA PHE A 298 -7.61 0.00 -1.72
C PHE A 298 -6.11 0.25 -1.98
N ILE A 299 -5.76 1.39 -2.60
CA ILE A 299 -4.37 1.77 -2.86
C ILE A 299 -3.57 1.82 -1.55
N SER A 300 -4.13 2.42 -0.49
CA SER A 300 -3.48 2.52 0.81
C SER A 300 -3.24 1.14 1.43
N GLN A 301 -4.17 0.21 1.30
CA GLN A 301 -4.01 -1.17 1.79
C GLN A 301 -2.86 -1.90 1.08
N ILE A 302 -2.78 -1.78 -0.25
CA ILE A 302 -1.69 -2.38 -1.04
C ILE A 302 -0.35 -1.75 -0.65
N MET A 303 -0.25 -0.42 -0.67
CA MET A 303 1.01 0.29 -0.47
C MET A 303 1.57 0.14 0.95
N THR A 304 0.72 0.06 1.96
CA THR A 304 1.17 -0.12 3.36
C THR A 304 1.44 -1.56 3.73
N SER A 305 1.06 -2.53 2.90
CA SER A 305 1.16 -3.99 3.17
C SER A 305 0.52 -4.44 4.49
N LYS A 306 -0.43 -3.67 5.01
CA LYS A 306 -1.15 -4.03 6.23
C LYS A 306 -2.19 -5.13 6.01
N SER A 307 -2.45 -5.48 4.74
CA SER A 307 -3.37 -6.57 4.38
C SER A 307 -3.05 -7.08 2.97
N PRO A 308 -2.41 -8.24 2.82
CA PRO A 308 -2.15 -8.83 1.52
C PRO A 308 -3.42 -9.47 0.95
N MET A 309 -4.15 -8.76 0.12
CA MET A 309 -5.13 -9.39 -0.77
C MET A 309 -4.38 -10.20 -1.83
N ARG A 310 -4.84 -11.42 -2.13
CA ARG A 310 -4.26 -12.22 -3.22
C ARG A 310 -4.71 -11.78 -4.60
N SER A 311 -5.87 -11.14 -4.70
CA SER A 311 -6.42 -10.62 -5.95
C SER A 311 -7.21 -9.35 -5.71
N CYS A 312 -7.25 -8.48 -6.72
CA CYS A 312 -8.11 -7.29 -6.74
C CYS A 312 -8.67 -7.08 -8.13
N ASP A 313 -9.86 -6.50 -8.19
CA ASP A 313 -10.46 -6.06 -9.44
C ASP A 313 -9.84 -4.72 -9.86
N ASP A 314 -9.65 -4.54 -11.16
CA ASP A 314 -9.28 -3.25 -11.73
C ASP A 314 -10.53 -2.36 -11.80
N ILE A 315 -10.55 -1.28 -11.01
CA ILE A 315 -11.69 -0.37 -10.87
C ILE A 315 -11.53 0.87 -11.79
N ASP A 316 -10.81 0.76 -12.87
CA ASP A 316 -10.55 1.92 -13.75
C ASP A 316 -11.65 2.14 -14.81
N GLU A 317 -12.91 1.92 -14.46
CA GLU A 317 -14.04 2.26 -15.33
C GLU A 317 -14.31 3.76 -15.32
N GLN A 318 -14.28 4.39 -16.50
CA GLN A 318 -14.55 5.80 -16.71
C GLN A 318 -16.03 6.09 -17.04
N ALA A 319 -16.83 5.05 -17.19
CA ALA A 319 -18.26 5.14 -17.47
C ALA A 319 -19.06 4.28 -16.50
N LEU A 320 -20.19 4.81 -16.05
CA LEU A 320 -21.12 4.06 -15.23
C LEU A 320 -21.88 3.02 -16.08
N SER A 321 -22.15 1.86 -15.49
CA SER A 321 -23.07 0.88 -16.08
C SER A 321 -24.52 1.41 -16.04
N TYR A 322 -25.38 0.81 -16.87
CA TYR A 322 -26.82 1.14 -16.86
C TYR A 322 -27.45 0.97 -15.47
N ALA A 323 -27.12 -0.14 -14.78
CA ALA A 323 -27.64 -0.40 -13.44
C ALA A 323 -27.23 0.66 -12.43
N GLU A 324 -25.97 1.14 -12.48
CA GLU A 324 -25.47 2.19 -11.60
C GLU A 324 -26.13 3.54 -11.88
N ILE A 325 -26.33 3.90 -13.16
CA ILE A 325 -27.04 5.13 -13.52
C ILE A 325 -28.48 5.10 -13.05
N LYS A 326 -29.22 4.01 -13.37
CA LYS A 326 -30.62 3.84 -12.97
C LYS A 326 -30.79 3.99 -11.46
N ALA A 327 -29.91 3.44 -10.75
CA ALA A 327 -29.94 3.39 -9.31
C ALA A 327 -29.56 4.73 -8.65
N LEU A 328 -28.61 5.46 -9.19
CA LEU A 328 -28.32 6.85 -8.81
C LEU A 328 -29.54 7.76 -9.02
N CYS A 329 -30.19 7.61 -10.20
CA CYS A 329 -31.35 8.41 -10.57
C CYS A 329 -32.58 8.10 -9.74
N ALA A 330 -32.76 6.85 -9.31
CA ALA A 330 -33.87 6.43 -8.46
C ALA A 330 -33.72 6.88 -6.99
N GLY A 331 -32.53 7.37 -6.58
CA GLY A 331 -32.26 7.71 -5.19
C GLY A 331 -32.34 6.52 -4.25
N ASP A 332 -32.07 5.30 -4.77
CA ASP A 332 -32.32 4.05 -4.07
C ASP A 332 -31.31 3.83 -2.93
N PRO A 333 -31.73 3.82 -1.66
CA PRO A 333 -30.84 3.62 -0.53
C PRO A 333 -30.12 2.27 -0.53
N ARG A 334 -30.64 1.27 -1.28
CA ARG A 334 -30.03 -0.07 -1.41
C ARG A 334 -28.67 -0.04 -2.09
N ILE A 335 -28.39 0.97 -2.89
CA ILE A 335 -27.09 1.12 -3.55
C ILE A 335 -26.04 1.62 -2.58
N ARG A 336 -26.41 2.56 -1.72
CA ARG A 336 -25.54 3.00 -0.64
C ARG A 336 -25.20 1.82 0.27
N GLU A 337 -26.23 1.03 0.65
CA GLU A 337 -26.06 -0.19 1.44
C GLU A 337 -25.12 -1.18 0.71
N LYS A 338 -25.36 -1.43 -0.59
CA LYS A 338 -24.50 -2.30 -1.40
C LYS A 338 -23.04 -1.84 -1.40
N MET A 339 -22.78 -0.55 -1.64
CA MET A 339 -21.42 -0.01 -1.69
C MET A 339 -20.71 -0.11 -0.34
N ASP A 340 -21.41 0.16 0.77
CA ASP A 340 -20.88 0.00 2.11
C ASP A 340 -20.56 -1.47 2.42
N LEU A 341 -21.42 -2.39 1.98
CA LEU A 341 -21.23 -3.83 2.11
C LEU A 341 -20.07 -4.33 1.24
N ASP A 342 -19.92 -3.84 -0.01
CA ASP A 342 -18.78 -4.18 -0.88
C ASP A 342 -17.45 -3.90 -0.17
N VAL A 343 -17.31 -2.73 0.47
CA VAL A 343 -16.12 -2.35 1.23
C VAL A 343 -15.92 -3.27 2.45
N GLN A 344 -16.99 -3.53 3.20
CA GLN A 344 -16.91 -4.35 4.42
C GLN A 344 -16.58 -5.81 4.10
N VAL A 345 -17.21 -6.39 3.08
CA VAL A 345 -16.94 -7.75 2.60
C VAL A 345 -15.53 -7.87 2.05
N ALA A 346 -15.07 -6.89 1.27
CA ALA A 346 -13.70 -6.85 0.79
C ALA A 346 -12.69 -6.86 1.96
N LYS A 347 -12.92 -6.02 2.98
CA LYS A 347 -12.08 -5.97 4.19
C LYS A 347 -12.04 -7.31 4.93
N LEU A 348 -13.20 -7.93 5.14
CA LEU A 348 -13.30 -9.22 5.84
C LEU A 348 -12.64 -10.36 5.04
N LYS A 349 -12.78 -10.37 3.71
CA LYS A 349 -12.08 -11.32 2.83
C LYS A 349 -10.56 -11.19 2.93
N VAL A 350 -10.05 -9.97 3.06
CA VAL A 350 -8.62 -9.71 3.28
C VAL A 350 -8.16 -10.29 4.62
N LEU A 351 -8.87 -9.96 5.69
CA LEU A 351 -8.55 -10.49 7.03
C LEU A 351 -8.58 -12.03 7.06
N ARG A 352 -9.55 -12.63 6.38
CA ARG A 352 -9.62 -14.09 6.22
C ARG A 352 -8.43 -14.64 5.44
N GLY A 353 -8.03 -13.97 4.36
CA GLY A 353 -6.85 -14.34 3.57
C GLY A 353 -5.56 -14.30 4.38
N ASP A 354 -5.38 -13.26 5.18
CA ASP A 354 -4.24 -13.12 6.09
C ASP A 354 -4.22 -14.22 7.14
N PHE A 355 -5.36 -14.47 7.76
CA PHE A 355 -5.50 -15.55 8.71
C PHE A 355 -5.15 -16.93 8.08
N GLN A 356 -5.66 -17.22 6.89
CA GLN A 356 -5.34 -18.45 6.16
C GLN A 356 -3.85 -18.56 5.82
N ASN A 357 -3.23 -17.46 5.39
CA ASN A 357 -1.79 -17.44 5.08
C ASN A 357 -0.94 -17.68 6.34
N GLN A 358 -1.31 -17.09 7.47
CA GLN A 358 -0.64 -17.35 8.75
C GLN A 358 -0.81 -18.82 9.17
N LYS A 359 -2.02 -19.36 9.04
CA LYS A 359 -2.32 -20.75 9.31
C LYS A 359 -1.46 -21.70 8.46
N TYR A 360 -1.38 -21.50 7.15
CA TYR A 360 -0.53 -22.31 6.26
C TYR A 360 0.96 -22.21 6.62
N ARG A 361 1.46 -21.03 6.99
CA ARG A 361 2.85 -20.87 7.46
C ARG A 361 3.11 -21.64 8.75
N LEU A 362 2.15 -21.68 9.67
CA LEU A 362 2.25 -22.44 10.90
C LEU A 362 2.14 -23.94 10.62
N GLU A 363 1.27 -24.39 9.74
CA GLU A 363 1.16 -25.77 9.28
C GLU A 363 2.47 -26.27 8.64
N ASP A 364 3.09 -25.47 7.76
CA ASP A 364 4.41 -25.79 7.19
C ASP A 364 5.49 -25.92 8.26
N LYS A 365 5.50 -25.03 9.27
CA LYS A 365 6.42 -25.15 10.40
C LYS A 365 6.16 -26.41 11.22
N LEU A 366 4.90 -26.74 11.48
CA LEU A 366 4.51 -27.95 12.23
C LEU A 366 4.91 -29.22 11.49
N LEU A 367 4.75 -29.24 10.17
CA LEU A 367 5.03 -30.43 9.35
C LEU A 367 6.52 -30.64 9.05
N LYS A 368 7.29 -29.56 8.91
CA LYS A 368 8.69 -29.61 8.45
C LYS A 368 9.66 -29.07 9.48
N THR A 369 9.53 -27.78 9.80
CA THR A 369 10.57 -27.06 10.57
C THR A 369 10.71 -27.58 11.98
N PHE A 370 9.62 -27.68 12.74
CA PHE A 370 9.69 -28.15 14.14
C PHE A 370 10.17 -29.59 14.26
N PRO A 371 9.68 -30.57 13.47
CA PRO A 371 10.20 -31.94 13.54
C PRO A 371 11.71 -32.03 13.24
N GLU A 372 12.18 -31.30 12.22
CA GLU A 372 13.59 -31.30 11.84
C GLU A 372 14.47 -30.66 12.92
N GLU A 373 14.06 -29.50 13.45
CA GLU A 373 14.82 -28.81 14.51
C GLU A 373 14.83 -29.60 15.84
N ILE A 374 13.69 -30.18 16.23
CA ILE A 374 13.58 -31.02 17.40
C ILE A 374 14.48 -32.25 17.25
N GLN A 375 14.46 -32.92 16.10
CA GLN A 375 15.32 -34.08 15.84
C GLN A 375 16.81 -33.70 15.86
N LYS A 376 17.15 -32.55 15.27
CA LYS A 376 18.52 -32.02 15.32
C LYS A 376 18.99 -31.72 16.72
N GLN A 377 18.14 -31.14 17.58
CA GLN A 377 18.48 -30.89 18.98
C GLN A 377 18.62 -32.21 19.79
N LYS A 378 17.74 -33.19 19.58
CA LYS A 378 17.84 -34.50 20.20
C LYS A 378 19.14 -35.22 19.82
N THR A 379 19.50 -35.18 18.55
CA THR A 379 20.79 -35.74 18.08
C THR A 379 21.97 -35.02 18.70
N ARG A 380 21.89 -33.67 18.80
CA ARG A 380 22.93 -32.85 19.44
C ARG A 380 23.10 -33.18 20.93
N ILE A 381 22.00 -33.34 21.67
CA ILE A 381 22.01 -33.71 23.08
C ILE A 381 22.66 -35.09 23.25
N ALA A 382 22.29 -36.08 22.44
CA ALA A 382 22.86 -37.41 22.48
C ALA A 382 24.38 -37.39 22.23
N ALA A 383 24.83 -36.61 21.22
CA ALA A 383 26.25 -36.44 20.94
C ALA A 383 27.01 -35.73 22.09
N LEU A 384 26.41 -34.68 22.68
CA LEU A 384 26.99 -34.00 23.86
C LEU A 384 27.10 -34.92 25.06
N GLN A 385 26.12 -35.79 25.26
CA GLN A 385 26.16 -36.80 26.35
C GLN A 385 27.27 -37.81 26.12
N GLN A 386 27.49 -38.29 24.89
CA GLN A 386 28.61 -39.18 24.55
C GLN A 386 29.96 -38.48 24.75
N ASP A 387 30.10 -37.25 24.29
CA ASP A 387 31.32 -36.46 24.46
C ASP A 387 31.60 -36.16 25.93
N SER A 388 30.56 -35.94 26.73
CA SER A 388 30.67 -35.81 28.20
C SER A 388 31.19 -37.08 28.89
N GLN A 389 30.77 -38.25 28.39
CA GLN A 389 31.29 -39.53 28.90
C GLN A 389 32.77 -39.70 28.55
N ILE A 390 33.22 -39.31 27.36
CA ILE A 390 34.64 -39.31 26.98
C ILE A 390 35.41 -38.37 27.91
N ALA A 391 34.93 -37.16 28.17
CA ALA A 391 35.54 -36.22 29.11
C ALA A 391 35.65 -36.78 30.52
N ALA A 392 34.59 -37.45 31.03
CA ALA A 392 34.56 -38.08 32.34
C ALA A 392 35.50 -39.27 32.46
N ALA A 393 35.73 -40.00 31.35
CA ALA A 393 36.70 -41.11 31.31
C ALA A 393 38.16 -40.63 31.32
N HIS A 394 38.41 -39.35 30.97
CA HIS A 394 39.73 -38.73 30.92
C HIS A 394 39.77 -37.45 31.77
N PRO A 395 39.64 -37.57 33.11
CA PRO A 395 39.58 -36.40 33.98
C PRO A 395 40.92 -35.68 34.03
N GLN A 396 40.87 -34.34 34.16
CA GLN A 396 42.05 -33.53 34.46
C GLN A 396 42.30 -33.55 35.97
N ASP A 397 43.50 -34.03 36.38
CA ASP A 397 43.97 -33.85 37.74
C ASP A 397 44.32 -32.37 37.98
N LYS A 398 43.91 -31.84 39.14
CA LYS A 398 44.23 -30.44 39.51
C LYS A 398 45.69 -30.22 39.83
N GLU A 399 46.39 -31.26 40.25
CA GLU A 399 47.79 -31.20 40.68
C GLU A 399 48.75 -31.64 39.56
N ASN A 400 48.31 -32.58 38.70
CA ASN A 400 49.15 -33.14 37.64
C ASN A 400 48.49 -32.99 36.28
N PHE A 401 49.27 -32.53 35.30
CA PHE A 401 48.79 -32.45 33.91
C PHE A 401 48.61 -33.86 33.32
N CYS A 402 47.44 -34.14 32.75
CA CYS A 402 47.10 -35.49 32.25
C CYS A 402 47.85 -35.89 30.96
N GLY A 403 48.70 -35.01 30.44
CA GLY A 403 49.42 -35.22 29.21
C GLY A 403 48.63 -34.87 27.95
N MET A 404 49.33 -34.52 26.88
CA MET A 404 48.80 -34.22 25.57
C MET A 404 49.66 -34.84 24.48
N THR A 405 49.06 -35.50 23.51
CA THR A 405 49.81 -36.04 22.38
C THR A 405 49.76 -35.05 21.20
N ILE A 406 50.92 -34.61 20.71
CA ILE A 406 51.03 -33.74 19.52
C ILE A 406 52.06 -34.34 18.54
N LYS A 407 51.67 -34.60 17.30
CA LYS A 407 52.49 -35.20 16.25
C LYS A 407 53.21 -36.50 16.72
N GLY A 408 52.48 -37.33 17.49
CA GLY A 408 52.96 -38.62 18.00
C GLY A 408 53.87 -38.54 19.25
N MET A 409 54.17 -37.36 19.76
CA MET A 409 54.94 -37.17 21.00
C MET A 409 54.01 -36.83 22.15
N VAL A 410 54.23 -37.45 23.32
CA VAL A 410 53.50 -37.18 24.56
C VAL A 410 54.22 -36.08 25.32
N TYR A 411 53.44 -35.06 25.76
CA TYR A 411 53.90 -33.94 26.58
C TYR A 411 53.22 -34.02 27.95
N ASP A 412 54.00 -34.28 28.99
CA ASP A 412 53.51 -34.42 30.37
C ASP A 412 53.60 -33.13 31.18
N ASP A 413 54.15 -32.05 30.59
CA ASP A 413 54.20 -30.73 31.18
C ASP A 413 53.26 -29.76 30.43
N LYS A 414 52.42 -29.07 31.20
CA LYS A 414 51.39 -28.13 30.66
C LYS A 414 51.99 -26.99 29.83
N LYS A 415 53.16 -26.49 30.20
CA LYS A 415 53.84 -25.42 29.50
C LYS A 415 54.42 -25.92 28.18
N ALA A 416 55.12 -27.08 28.24
CA ALA A 416 55.71 -27.70 27.04
C ALA A 416 54.66 -28.10 26.01
N ALA A 417 53.52 -28.64 26.44
CA ALA A 417 52.37 -28.94 25.58
C ALA A 417 51.81 -27.67 24.92
N GLY A 418 51.63 -26.57 25.67
CA GLY A 418 51.17 -25.29 25.14
C GLY A 418 52.16 -24.62 24.18
N GLU A 419 53.45 -24.69 24.48
CA GLU A 419 54.50 -24.19 23.57
C GLU A 419 54.49 -24.98 22.25
N ARG A 420 54.33 -26.29 22.30
CA ARG A 420 54.24 -27.14 21.12
C ARG A 420 52.99 -26.83 20.30
N LEU A 421 51.88 -26.52 20.94
CA LEU A 421 50.65 -26.10 20.29
C LEU A 421 50.82 -24.74 19.56
N LEU A 422 51.54 -23.79 20.18
CA LEU A 422 51.89 -22.52 19.55
C LEU A 422 52.85 -22.69 18.34
N LEU A 423 53.82 -23.60 18.42
CA LEU A 423 54.67 -23.96 17.30
C LEU A 423 53.87 -24.59 16.15
N ALA A 424 52.91 -25.48 16.47
CA ALA A 424 52.06 -26.08 15.46
C ALA A 424 51.23 -25.02 14.72
N ARG A 425 50.80 -23.93 15.40
CA ARG A 425 50.14 -22.76 14.78
C ARG A 425 51.05 -22.11 13.72
N GLN A 426 52.33 -21.98 13.96
CA GLN A 426 53.28 -21.38 13.02
C GLN A 426 53.63 -22.30 11.87
N GLU A 427 53.57 -23.61 12.09
CA GLU A 427 53.87 -24.65 11.11
C GLU A 427 52.71 -24.97 10.15
N MET A 428 51.55 -24.32 10.30
CA MET A 428 50.40 -24.57 9.42
C MET A 428 50.73 -24.17 7.97
N PRO A 429 50.59 -25.09 7.02
CA PRO A 429 50.91 -24.77 5.60
C PRO A 429 49.81 -23.98 4.88
N ASN A 430 48.60 -24.08 5.37
CA ASN A 430 47.41 -23.42 4.80
C ASN A 430 46.34 -23.23 5.90
N ALA A 431 45.18 -22.72 5.51
CA ALA A 431 44.05 -22.49 6.43
C ALA A 431 43.21 -23.75 6.75
N ASP A 432 43.51 -24.89 6.13
CA ASP A 432 42.75 -26.12 6.31
C ASP A 432 42.96 -26.73 7.67
N MET A 433 41.97 -27.54 8.11
CA MET A 433 42.06 -28.22 9.39
C MET A 433 43.18 -29.32 9.37
N MET A 434 44.11 -29.26 10.33
CA MET A 434 45.22 -30.16 10.45
C MET A 434 45.11 -30.93 11.77
N LEU A 435 45.14 -32.25 11.71
CA LEU A 435 45.22 -33.13 12.88
C LEU A 435 46.58 -32.97 13.58
N LEU A 436 46.54 -32.64 14.86
CA LEU A 436 47.74 -32.53 15.71
C LEU A 436 47.98 -33.77 16.57
N GLY A 437 46.92 -34.38 17.09
CA GLY A 437 47.02 -35.50 18.00
C GLY A 437 45.79 -35.71 18.86
N THR A 438 45.96 -35.94 20.15
CA THR A 438 44.84 -36.17 21.06
C THR A 438 45.03 -35.46 22.40
N TYR A 439 43.91 -35.02 22.99
CA TYR A 439 43.85 -34.45 24.33
C TYR A 439 42.60 -34.88 25.06
N ARG A 440 42.77 -35.51 26.25
CA ARG A 440 41.67 -35.98 27.13
C ARG A 440 40.61 -36.81 26.35
N GLY A 441 41.07 -37.72 25.51
CA GLY A 441 40.20 -38.59 24.69
C GLY A 441 39.63 -37.94 23.42
N PHE A 442 39.82 -36.65 23.21
CA PHE A 442 39.39 -35.94 22.00
C PHE A 442 40.52 -35.89 20.98
N GLU A 443 40.17 -35.98 19.69
CA GLU A 443 41.09 -35.57 18.63
C GLU A 443 41.39 -34.08 18.75
N LEU A 444 42.65 -33.72 18.71
CA LEU A 444 43.12 -32.34 18.72
C LEU A 444 43.51 -31.92 17.31
N ASN A 445 42.78 -31.01 16.75
CA ASN A 445 43.03 -30.40 15.44
C ASN A 445 43.37 -28.92 15.61
N ILE A 446 43.96 -28.30 14.56
CA ILE A 446 44.15 -26.86 14.47
C ILE A 446 43.64 -26.37 13.13
N ARG A 447 43.02 -25.19 13.09
CA ARG A 447 42.56 -24.50 11.87
C ARG A 447 42.76 -23.01 11.99
N PHE A 448 42.74 -22.32 10.87
CA PHE A 448 42.65 -20.86 10.81
C PHE A 448 41.21 -20.44 10.49
N ASP A 449 40.61 -19.67 11.38
CA ASP A 449 39.30 -19.07 11.14
C ASP A 449 39.46 -17.72 10.41
N SER A 450 39.20 -17.71 9.11
CA SER A 450 39.34 -16.51 8.26
C SER A 450 38.32 -15.41 8.57
N PHE A 451 37.16 -15.73 9.16
CA PHE A 451 36.18 -14.73 9.56
C PHE A 451 36.61 -13.98 10.81
N LYS A 452 37.18 -14.69 11.78
CA LYS A 452 37.68 -14.10 13.03
C LYS A 452 39.13 -13.67 12.94
N ASN A 453 39.83 -14.03 11.86
CA ASN A 453 41.27 -13.82 11.67
C ASN A 453 42.12 -14.36 12.82
N GLU A 454 41.78 -15.57 13.32
CA GLU A 454 42.45 -16.22 14.45
C GLU A 454 42.67 -17.71 14.23
N HIS A 455 43.69 -18.24 14.90
CA HIS A 455 43.90 -19.69 14.95
C HIS A 455 43.06 -20.30 16.05
N GLN A 456 42.44 -21.44 15.75
CA GLN A 456 41.62 -22.20 16.66
C GLN A 456 42.17 -23.63 16.80
N ALA A 457 42.29 -24.11 18.01
CA ALA A 457 42.35 -25.54 18.25
C ALA A 457 40.89 -26.07 18.20
N VAL A 458 40.71 -27.25 17.63
CA VAL A 458 39.39 -27.88 17.51
C VAL A 458 39.48 -29.26 18.17
N LEU A 459 38.81 -29.40 19.31
CA LEU A 459 38.63 -30.70 19.95
C LEU A 459 37.45 -31.41 19.26
N ARG A 460 37.66 -32.64 18.82
CA ARG A 460 36.67 -33.40 18.06
C ARG A 460 36.45 -34.77 18.67
N ALA A 461 35.19 -35.10 18.87
CA ALA A 461 34.73 -36.46 19.13
C ALA A 461 33.44 -36.66 18.30
N GLU A 462 32.27 -36.85 18.88
CA GLU A 462 31.00 -36.83 18.13
C GLU A 462 30.69 -35.42 17.58
N LEU A 463 31.02 -34.39 18.35
CA LEU A 463 30.94 -32.99 17.93
C LEU A 463 32.32 -32.34 17.85
N SER A 464 32.34 -31.13 17.35
CA SER A 464 33.56 -30.31 17.23
C SER A 464 33.48 -29.07 18.10
N TYR A 465 34.50 -28.83 18.88
CA TYR A 465 34.60 -27.75 19.86
C TYR A 465 35.77 -26.82 19.52
N PRO A 466 35.53 -25.74 18.78
CA PRO A 466 36.58 -24.79 18.46
C PRO A 466 36.94 -23.94 19.68
N VAL A 467 38.24 -23.79 19.94
CA VAL A 467 38.83 -23.01 21.01
C VAL A 467 39.83 -22.04 20.44
N SER A 468 39.61 -20.74 20.63
CA SER A 468 40.51 -19.68 20.13
C SER A 468 41.86 -19.74 20.84
N LEU A 469 42.96 -19.77 20.08
CA LEU A 469 44.32 -19.80 20.60
C LEU A 469 44.86 -18.38 20.78
N GLY A 470 45.35 -18.08 21.96
CA GLY A 470 46.11 -16.87 22.28
C GLY A 470 47.61 -17.09 22.21
N ASP A 471 48.37 -16.14 22.71
CA ASP A 471 49.85 -16.18 22.71
C ASP A 471 50.43 -16.79 24.01
N ASP A 472 49.59 -17.02 25.03
CA ASP A 472 50.02 -17.69 26.26
C ASP A 472 49.87 -19.22 26.17
N ALA A 473 51.00 -19.92 26.28
CA ALA A 473 51.08 -21.36 26.19
C ALA A 473 50.18 -22.08 27.23
N ARG A 474 50.29 -21.70 28.50
CA ARG A 474 49.51 -22.30 29.58
C ARG A 474 48.03 -21.95 29.50
N GLY A 475 47.74 -20.69 29.11
CA GLY A 475 46.37 -20.19 28.91
C GLY A 475 45.62 -20.95 27.81
N ASN A 476 46.29 -21.37 26.73
CA ASN A 476 45.69 -22.18 25.68
C ASN A 476 45.25 -23.56 26.18
N ILE A 477 46.07 -24.23 26.98
CA ILE A 477 45.68 -25.52 27.62
C ILE A 477 44.49 -25.33 28.57
N THR A 478 44.52 -24.26 29.39
CA THR A 478 43.40 -23.95 30.27
C THR A 478 42.08 -23.68 29.49
N ARG A 479 42.15 -23.05 28.32
CA ARG A 479 40.97 -22.87 27.47
C ARG A 479 40.46 -24.19 26.92
N LEU A 480 41.35 -25.13 26.56
CA LEU A 480 40.96 -26.48 26.14
C LEU A 480 40.32 -27.26 27.30
N ASP A 481 40.89 -27.17 28.52
CA ASP A 481 40.30 -27.76 29.72
C ASP A 481 38.89 -27.23 29.97
N ASN A 482 38.71 -25.90 29.98
CA ASN A 482 37.41 -25.28 30.16
C ASN A 482 36.39 -25.70 29.09
N ALA A 483 36.83 -25.90 27.84
CA ALA A 483 35.96 -26.37 26.78
C ALA A 483 35.48 -27.82 27.01
N ILE A 484 36.31 -28.66 27.62
CA ILE A 484 35.98 -30.06 27.97
C ILE A 484 35.15 -30.11 29.25
N ASP A 485 35.47 -29.29 30.26
CA ASP A 485 34.83 -29.35 31.57
C ASP A 485 33.42 -28.72 31.60
N ASN A 486 33.02 -28.01 30.56
CA ASN A 486 31.73 -27.28 30.46
C ASN A 486 30.61 -28.08 29.75
N PHE A 487 30.66 -29.42 29.74
CA PHE A 487 29.62 -30.21 29.07
C PHE A 487 28.27 -30.17 29.80
N ALA A 488 28.26 -30.07 31.14
CA ALA A 488 27.00 -30.00 31.89
C ALA A 488 26.15 -28.79 31.46
N ASP A 489 26.78 -27.60 31.36
CA ASP A 489 26.08 -26.39 30.95
C ASP A 489 25.62 -26.49 29.49
N ARG A 490 26.44 -27.06 28.60
CA ARG A 490 26.08 -27.24 27.19
C ARG A 490 24.90 -28.20 26.98
N ILE A 491 24.83 -29.25 27.78
CA ILE A 491 23.70 -30.18 27.75
C ILE A 491 22.46 -29.48 28.27
N ALA A 492 22.55 -28.77 29.40
CA ALA A 492 21.43 -28.00 29.95
C ALA A 492 20.91 -26.94 28.96
N ASP A 493 21.79 -26.22 28.28
CA ASP A 493 21.43 -25.25 27.25
C ASP A 493 20.71 -25.92 26.07
N ALA A 494 21.17 -27.07 25.61
CA ALA A 494 20.57 -27.81 24.52
C ALA A 494 19.19 -28.41 24.91
N GLU A 495 19.04 -28.88 26.15
CA GLU A 495 17.77 -29.36 26.71
C GLU A 495 16.75 -28.23 26.84
N ASN A 496 17.17 -27.05 27.34
CA ASN A 496 16.33 -25.86 27.38
C ASN A 496 15.89 -25.42 25.99
N ALA A 497 16.79 -25.45 24.99
CA ALA A 497 16.46 -25.15 23.62
C ALA A 497 15.43 -26.14 23.04
N LEU A 498 15.56 -27.43 23.35
CA LEU A 498 14.59 -28.45 22.94
C LEU A 498 13.23 -28.21 23.59
N GLN A 499 13.18 -27.92 24.86
CA GLN A 499 11.94 -27.63 25.57
C GLN A 499 11.23 -26.40 24.99
N ASN A 500 11.97 -25.34 24.68
CA ASN A 500 11.42 -24.15 24.03
C ASN A 500 10.83 -24.45 22.64
N LEU A 501 11.48 -25.29 21.85
CA LEU A 501 10.97 -25.73 20.55
C LEU A 501 9.67 -26.55 20.69
N GLU A 502 9.61 -27.45 21.66
CA GLU A 502 8.42 -28.26 21.94
C GLU A 502 7.24 -27.39 22.42
N GLN A 503 7.50 -26.39 23.26
CA GLN A 503 6.48 -25.41 23.67
C GLN A 503 5.99 -24.55 22.49
N GLN A 504 6.89 -24.08 21.62
CA GLN A 504 6.53 -23.33 20.43
C GLN A 504 5.69 -24.19 19.47
N LYS A 505 6.04 -25.46 19.28
CA LYS A 505 5.27 -26.41 18.50
C LYS A 505 3.85 -26.56 19.04
N GLN A 506 3.71 -26.79 20.35
CA GLN A 506 2.40 -26.93 20.99
C GLN A 506 1.54 -25.65 20.87
N ALA A 507 2.15 -24.49 21.04
CA ALA A 507 1.46 -23.21 20.84
C ALA A 507 0.98 -23.04 19.38
N ALA A 508 1.80 -23.43 18.41
CA ALA A 508 1.45 -23.40 17.00
C ALA A 508 0.30 -24.37 16.66
N GLU A 509 0.27 -25.58 17.25
CA GLU A 509 -0.83 -26.55 17.10
C GLU A 509 -2.17 -25.96 17.59
N VAL A 510 -2.17 -25.29 18.73
CA VAL A 510 -3.36 -24.61 19.28
C VAL A 510 -3.81 -23.47 18.39
N GLU A 511 -2.86 -22.67 17.85
CA GLU A 511 -3.19 -21.53 16.99
C GLU A 511 -3.77 -21.95 15.65
N VAL A 512 -3.24 -23.01 15.03
CA VAL A 512 -3.73 -23.59 13.78
C VAL A 512 -5.15 -24.14 13.92
N ALA A 513 -5.54 -24.63 15.09
CA ALA A 513 -6.88 -25.16 15.35
C ALA A 513 -7.96 -24.09 15.47
N LYS A 514 -7.60 -22.81 15.66
CA LYS A 514 -8.58 -21.73 15.78
C LYS A 514 -9.31 -21.46 14.47
N PRO A 515 -10.63 -21.24 14.52
CA PRO A 515 -11.39 -20.76 13.37
C PRO A 515 -11.14 -19.25 13.15
N PHE A 516 -11.44 -18.77 11.95
CA PHE A 516 -11.44 -17.33 11.68
C PHE A 516 -12.56 -16.65 12.48
N ALA A 517 -12.22 -15.69 13.33
CA ALA A 517 -13.17 -15.09 14.29
C ALA A 517 -14.34 -14.34 13.62
N GLN A 518 -14.17 -13.88 12.38
CA GLN A 518 -15.18 -13.07 11.66
C GLN A 518 -15.81 -13.86 10.50
N GLU A 519 -15.77 -15.19 10.51
CA GLU A 519 -16.34 -16.03 9.43
C GLU A 519 -17.86 -15.84 9.31
N GLU A 520 -18.59 -15.77 10.44
CA GLU A 520 -20.03 -15.54 10.47
C GLU A 520 -20.38 -14.14 9.91
N GLU A 521 -19.67 -13.11 10.34
CA GLU A 521 -19.86 -11.74 9.84
C GLU A 521 -19.62 -11.64 8.34
N LEU A 522 -18.56 -12.32 7.85
CA LEU A 522 -18.25 -12.38 6.42
C LEU A 522 -19.36 -13.10 5.64
N ALA A 523 -19.87 -14.21 6.16
CA ALA A 523 -20.94 -14.97 5.52
C ALA A 523 -22.23 -14.16 5.44
N GLU A 524 -22.67 -13.52 6.54
CA GLU A 524 -23.87 -12.68 6.61
C GLU A 524 -23.79 -11.51 5.63
N LYS A 525 -22.72 -10.72 5.68
CA LYS A 525 -22.52 -9.56 4.80
C LYS A 525 -22.39 -9.96 3.33
N SER A 526 -21.74 -11.09 3.04
CA SER A 526 -21.63 -11.60 1.67
C SER A 526 -22.98 -12.07 1.12
N ALA A 527 -23.80 -12.71 1.94
CA ALA A 527 -25.17 -13.09 1.58
C ALA A 527 -26.04 -11.88 1.28
N ARG A 528 -25.99 -10.86 2.16
CA ARG A 528 -26.73 -9.61 1.97
C ARG A 528 -26.28 -8.85 0.71
N LEU A 529 -24.96 -8.82 0.45
CA LEU A 529 -24.41 -8.24 -0.77
C LEU A 529 -24.86 -8.98 -2.03
N ALA A 530 -24.91 -10.32 -1.99
CA ALA A 530 -25.42 -11.14 -3.09
C ALA A 530 -26.91 -10.89 -3.34
N GLU A 531 -27.72 -10.75 -2.29
CA GLU A 531 -29.13 -10.38 -2.39
C GLU A 531 -29.32 -9.01 -3.04
N LEU A 532 -28.58 -7.99 -2.59
CA LEU A 532 -28.61 -6.65 -3.19
C LEU A 532 -28.16 -6.65 -4.65
N ASN A 533 -27.13 -7.43 -4.97
CA ASN A 533 -26.70 -7.60 -6.36
C ASN A 533 -27.76 -8.28 -7.23
N ALA A 534 -28.47 -9.26 -6.70
CA ALA A 534 -29.58 -9.90 -7.40
C ALA A 534 -30.76 -8.93 -7.60
N LEU A 535 -31.14 -8.18 -6.57
CA LEU A 535 -32.21 -7.18 -6.64
C LEU A 535 -31.89 -6.06 -7.63
N LEU A 536 -30.63 -5.59 -7.66
CA LEU A 536 -30.18 -4.55 -8.57
C LEU A 536 -29.87 -5.06 -9.99
N ASN A 537 -29.70 -6.39 -10.18
CA ASN A 537 -29.49 -7.05 -11.47
C ASN A 537 -30.73 -7.70 -12.05
N ILE A 538 -31.85 -7.78 -11.31
CA ILE A 538 -33.11 -8.38 -11.78
C ILE A 538 -33.59 -7.72 -13.08
N ASP A 539 -33.29 -6.44 -13.29
CA ASP A 539 -33.60 -5.75 -14.53
C ASP A 539 -32.79 -6.24 -15.76
N ARG A 540 -31.67 -6.99 -15.56
CA ARG A 540 -30.94 -7.62 -16.68
C ARG A 540 -31.65 -8.85 -17.25
N SER A 541 -32.42 -9.58 -16.43
CA SER A 541 -33.10 -10.79 -16.86
C SER A 541 -34.50 -10.55 -17.46
N SER A 542 -35.16 -9.46 -17.11
CA SER A 542 -36.46 -9.12 -17.67
C SER A 542 -36.40 -8.56 -19.10
N ALA A 543 -35.24 -8.00 -19.51
CA ALA A 543 -35.04 -7.53 -20.89
C ALA A 543 -34.72 -8.65 -21.89
N GLN A 544 -34.30 -9.86 -21.43
CA GLN A 544 -34.02 -10.99 -22.30
C GLN A 544 -35.24 -11.90 -22.58
N ASN A 545 -36.37 -11.68 -21.88
CA ASN A 545 -37.59 -12.51 -22.01
C ASN A 545 -38.77 -11.77 -22.67
N SER A 546 -38.52 -10.80 -23.55
CA SER A 546 -39.59 -10.34 -24.45
C SER A 546 -39.72 -11.31 -25.61
N PRO A 547 -40.88 -11.98 -25.82
CA PRO A 547 -41.03 -12.87 -26.93
C PRO A 547 -40.95 -12.10 -28.25
N GLU A 548 -40.10 -12.59 -29.17
CA GLU A 548 -40.15 -12.21 -30.57
C GLU A 548 -41.60 -12.29 -31.04
N LYS A 549 -42.18 -11.17 -31.37
CA LYS A 549 -43.43 -11.18 -32.15
C LYS A 549 -43.05 -11.31 -33.62
N THR A 550 -43.39 -12.47 -34.14
CA THR A 550 -43.53 -12.83 -35.56
C THR A 550 -44.17 -11.71 -36.39
#